data_eb144a2e0b47ffdd11c2aa32f31f1593
#
_entry.id   eb144a2e0b47ffdd11c2aa32f31f1593
#
_cell.length_a   1.000
_cell.length_b   1.000
_cell.length_c   1.000
_cell.angle_alpha   90.00
_cell.angle_beta   90.00
_cell.angle_gamma   90.00
#
_symmetry.space_group_name_H-M   'P 1'
#
loop_
_entity.id
_entity.type
_entity.pdbx_description
1 polymer ?
#
loop_
_entity_poly.entity_id
_entity_poly.type
_entity_poly.pdbx_seq_one_letter_code
_entity_poly.pdbx_strand_id
1 'polypeptide(L)'
;MVSIKTAFQAVLRLVFGRAPASQETGGATVARAIVPIRSLGENQRPRILKHLLALDPRDRYLRFGSVIKDERIAKYVESIDFQRDDVFGIFNRKLDLIAVAHLAYAEQMDCEACAEFGVSVLPHARGLGYGSRLFERATMHSRNEGVQMIFIHALSENTAMLAIARKAGAILQRDGSESEAHLRLAPADLSSQLGSLLDSQLAHSDYQLKVQARQFWRFLSAVQEVRNGVIDAQRRSAP
;
A
#
# COMPACT_ATOMS: atom_id res chain seq x y z
N MET A 1 -17.04 -26.08 -33.51
CA MET A 1 -17.37 -25.44 -32.21
C MET A 1 -16.20 -25.67 -31.26
N VAL A 2 -15.27 -24.71 -31.15
CA VAL A 2 -14.15 -24.80 -30.22
C VAL A 2 -14.68 -24.49 -28.82
N SER A 3 -14.49 -25.44 -27.89
CA SER A 3 -14.99 -25.32 -26.53
C SER A 3 -14.41 -24.10 -25.83
N ILE A 4 -15.25 -23.30 -25.18
CA ILE A 4 -14.88 -22.11 -24.39
C ILE A 4 -13.80 -22.45 -23.34
N LYS A 5 -13.73 -23.70 -22.86
CA LYS A 5 -12.69 -24.17 -21.94
C LYS A 5 -11.29 -24.14 -22.57
N THR A 6 -11.17 -24.41 -23.87
CA THR A 6 -9.86 -24.46 -24.57
C THR A 6 -9.32 -23.05 -24.80
N ALA A 7 -10.18 -22.09 -25.12
CA ALA A 7 -9.80 -20.68 -25.27
C ALA A 7 -9.36 -20.08 -23.91
N PHE A 8 -10.04 -20.44 -22.83
CA PHE A 8 -9.71 -19.98 -21.47
C PHE A 8 -8.37 -20.50 -20.99
N GLN A 9 -8.02 -21.77 -21.28
CA GLN A 9 -6.71 -22.32 -20.93
C GLN A 9 -5.57 -21.71 -21.77
N ALA A 10 -5.81 -21.32 -23.01
CA ALA A 10 -4.82 -20.67 -23.85
C ALA A 10 -4.48 -19.25 -23.34
N VAL A 11 -5.49 -18.47 -22.93
CA VAL A 11 -5.31 -17.14 -22.36
C VAL A 11 -4.58 -17.21 -21.00
N LEU A 12 -4.89 -18.21 -20.16
CA LEU A 12 -4.21 -18.41 -18.89
C LEU A 12 -2.72 -18.74 -19.06
N ARG A 13 -2.37 -19.50 -20.12
CA ARG A 13 -0.96 -19.82 -20.45
C ARG A 13 -0.17 -18.63 -20.99
N LEU A 14 -0.83 -17.71 -21.69
CA LEU A 14 -0.19 -16.48 -22.21
C LEU A 14 0.09 -15.45 -21.12
N VAL A 15 -0.77 -15.36 -20.11
CA VAL A 15 -0.68 -14.36 -19.04
C VAL A 15 0.21 -14.85 -17.87
N PHE A 16 0.30 -16.16 -17.63
CA PHE A 16 1.02 -16.74 -16.47
C PHE A 16 2.22 -17.60 -16.83
N GLY A 17 2.85 -17.44 -17.99
CA GLY A 17 4.13 -18.04 -18.37
C GLY A 17 4.39 -19.43 -17.78
N ARG A 18 4.75 -20.38 -18.61
CA ARG A 18 5.12 -21.76 -18.23
C ARG A 18 6.28 -21.74 -17.22
N ALA A 19 6.05 -22.23 -16.01
CA ALA A 19 7.12 -22.46 -15.05
C ALA A 19 8.19 -23.41 -15.65
N PRO A 20 9.48 -23.06 -15.59
CA PRO A 20 10.53 -24.00 -15.96
C PRO A 20 10.62 -25.12 -14.91
N ALA A 21 10.84 -26.34 -15.39
CA ALA A 21 11.03 -27.53 -14.56
C ALA A 21 12.26 -27.37 -13.65
N SER A 22 12.06 -27.69 -12.39
CA SER A 22 13.01 -27.63 -11.29
C SER A 22 14.24 -28.50 -11.54
N GLN A 23 15.44 -27.91 -11.46
CA GLN A 23 16.64 -28.60 -10.97
C GLN A 23 16.91 -28.09 -9.56
N GLU A 24 16.84 -29.02 -8.61
CA GLU A 24 17.24 -28.81 -7.22
C GLU A 24 18.75 -28.65 -7.11
N THR A 25 19.20 -27.49 -6.60
CA THR A 25 20.43 -27.38 -5.81
C THR A 25 20.34 -26.14 -4.93
N GLY A 26 20.41 -26.36 -3.65
CA GLY A 26 20.84 -25.59 -2.51
C GLY A 26 20.60 -24.07 -2.46
N GLY A 27 19.83 -23.64 -1.45
CA GLY A 27 19.72 -22.26 -1.04
C GLY A 27 18.47 -21.54 -1.54
N ALA A 28 17.30 -21.87 -1.01
CA ALA A 28 16.06 -21.15 -1.29
C ALA A 28 16.12 -19.75 -0.70
N THR A 29 16.65 -18.79 -1.45
CA THR A 29 16.29 -17.39 -1.29
C THR A 29 14.83 -17.31 -1.72
N VAL A 30 13.90 -17.32 -0.77
CA VAL A 30 12.47 -17.08 -1.02
C VAL A 30 12.39 -15.75 -1.78
N ALA A 31 12.11 -15.83 -3.07
CA ALA A 31 11.88 -14.66 -3.91
C ALA A 31 10.75 -13.86 -3.25
N ARG A 32 11.11 -12.77 -2.57
CA ARG A 32 10.20 -11.92 -1.82
C ARG A 32 9.24 -11.32 -2.85
N ALA A 33 7.99 -11.76 -2.85
CA ALA A 33 7.00 -11.30 -3.81
C ALA A 33 7.03 -9.76 -3.90
N ILE A 34 7.18 -9.24 -5.10
CA ILE A 34 7.17 -7.80 -5.35
C ILE A 34 5.77 -7.30 -4.99
N VAL A 35 5.67 -6.41 -4.00
CA VAL A 35 4.42 -5.76 -3.62
C VAL A 35 4.41 -4.37 -4.22
N PRO A 36 3.55 -4.10 -5.21
CA PRO A 36 3.48 -2.80 -5.84
C PRO A 36 3.02 -1.74 -4.84
N ILE A 37 3.82 -0.71 -4.66
CA ILE A 37 3.52 0.46 -3.83
C ILE A 37 3.26 1.64 -4.76
N ARG A 38 2.10 2.28 -4.62
CA ARG A 38 1.71 3.42 -5.44
C ARG A 38 1.81 4.72 -4.67
N SER A 39 2.25 5.78 -5.33
CA SER A 39 1.99 7.14 -4.88
C SER A 39 0.50 7.44 -5.06
N LEU A 40 -0.10 8.03 -4.06
CA LEU A 40 -1.52 8.37 -4.00
C LEU A 40 -1.67 9.88 -4.12
N GLY A 41 -2.51 10.33 -5.03
CA GLY A 41 -2.86 11.74 -5.18
C GLY A 41 -4.23 12.06 -4.58
N GLU A 42 -4.67 13.28 -4.78
CA GLU A 42 -5.92 13.82 -4.22
C GLU A 42 -7.16 12.97 -4.57
N ASN A 43 -7.22 12.41 -5.77
CA ASN A 43 -8.30 11.53 -6.22
C ASN A 43 -8.42 10.22 -5.40
N GLN A 44 -7.43 9.89 -4.59
CA GLN A 44 -7.43 8.73 -3.69
C GLN A 44 -7.86 9.09 -2.26
N ARG A 45 -8.11 10.36 -1.94
CA ARG A 45 -8.56 10.85 -0.63
C ARG A 45 -9.72 10.02 -0.03
N PRO A 46 -10.79 9.68 -0.78
CA PRO A 46 -11.87 8.84 -0.24
C PRO A 46 -11.43 7.42 0.15
N ARG A 47 -10.41 6.86 -0.52
CA ARG A 47 -9.87 5.55 -0.19
C ARG A 47 -8.96 5.59 1.03
N ILE A 48 -8.20 6.68 1.20
CA ILE A 48 -7.39 6.91 2.40
C ILE A 48 -8.32 7.04 3.62
N LEU A 49 -9.39 7.84 3.50
CA LEU A 49 -10.40 7.96 4.55
C LEU A 49 -11.01 6.60 4.91
N LYS A 50 -11.48 5.85 3.90
CA LYS A 50 -12.04 4.50 4.13
C LYS A 50 -11.06 3.58 4.84
N HIS A 51 -9.78 3.61 4.47
CA HIS A 51 -8.73 2.80 5.11
C HIS A 51 -8.56 3.18 6.59
N LEU A 52 -8.43 4.47 6.90
CA LEU A 52 -8.21 4.93 8.27
C LEU A 52 -9.43 4.71 9.18
N LEU A 53 -10.64 4.84 8.64
CA LEU A 53 -11.88 4.53 9.35
C LEU A 53 -12.04 3.01 9.63
N ALA A 54 -11.42 2.15 8.82
CA ALA A 54 -11.43 0.70 9.01
C ALA A 54 -10.43 0.21 10.08
N LEU A 55 -9.59 1.10 10.64
CA LEU A 55 -8.72 0.78 11.76
C LEU A 55 -9.55 0.59 13.03
N ASP A 56 -9.20 -0.43 13.81
CA ASP A 56 -9.79 -0.62 15.13
C ASP A 56 -9.34 0.47 16.14
N PRO A 57 -9.99 0.63 17.29
CA PRO A 57 -9.67 1.67 18.27
C PRO A 57 -8.20 1.64 18.73
N ARG A 58 -7.61 0.44 18.91
CA ARG A 58 -6.20 0.29 19.30
C ARG A 58 -5.26 0.75 18.21
N ASP A 59 -5.56 0.40 16.97
CA ASP A 59 -4.75 0.81 15.80
C ASP A 59 -4.80 2.30 15.57
N ARG A 60 -5.97 2.92 15.75
CA ARG A 60 -6.13 4.38 15.69
C ARG A 60 -5.27 5.05 16.77
N TYR A 61 -5.34 4.52 18.00
CA TYR A 61 -4.51 5.02 19.11
C TYR A 61 -3.01 4.90 18.79
N LEU A 62 -2.56 3.75 18.30
CA LEU A 62 -1.14 3.56 17.93
C LEU A 62 -0.70 4.44 16.74
N ARG A 63 -1.63 4.77 15.83
CA ARG A 63 -1.33 5.59 14.64
C ARG A 63 -1.31 7.09 14.92
N PHE A 64 -2.18 7.55 15.81
CA PHE A 64 -2.40 8.98 16.07
C PHE A 64 -1.94 9.44 17.46
N GLY A 65 -1.39 8.55 18.28
CA GLY A 65 -0.92 8.85 19.64
C GLY A 65 -2.05 9.07 20.66
N SER A 66 -3.31 9.09 20.22
CA SER A 66 -4.47 9.37 21.08
C SER A 66 -5.74 8.70 20.58
N VAL A 67 -6.76 8.63 21.44
CA VAL A 67 -8.10 8.17 21.06
C VAL A 67 -8.70 9.19 20.10
N ILE A 68 -8.96 8.77 18.86
CA ILE A 68 -9.44 9.65 17.79
C ILE A 68 -10.78 9.17 17.24
N LYS A 69 -11.74 10.10 17.10
CA LYS A 69 -13.06 9.87 16.52
C LYS A 69 -13.04 10.01 14.99
N ASP A 70 -14.08 9.47 14.34
CA ASP A 70 -14.22 9.47 12.88
C ASP A 70 -14.13 10.88 12.27
N GLU A 71 -14.72 11.88 12.94
CA GLU A 71 -14.70 13.27 12.46
C GLU A 71 -13.28 13.86 12.43
N ARG A 72 -12.42 13.49 13.41
CA ARG A 72 -11.02 13.92 13.42
C ARG A 72 -10.19 13.20 12.35
N ILE A 73 -10.50 11.92 12.09
CA ILE A 73 -9.87 11.19 10.98
C ILE A 73 -10.25 11.84 9.65
N ALA A 74 -11.52 12.21 9.46
CA ALA A 74 -11.96 12.92 8.26
C ALA A 74 -11.22 14.24 8.08
N LYS A 75 -11.13 15.07 9.12
CA LYS A 75 -10.38 16.33 9.09
C LYS A 75 -8.88 16.12 8.78
N TYR A 76 -8.25 15.10 9.38
CA TYR A 76 -6.88 14.75 9.07
C TYR A 76 -6.71 14.42 7.59
N VAL A 77 -7.61 13.61 7.01
CA VAL A 77 -7.54 13.26 5.58
C VAL A 77 -7.80 14.49 4.70
N GLU A 78 -8.68 15.39 5.09
CA GLU A 78 -8.92 16.65 4.39
C GLU A 78 -7.72 17.57 4.42
N SER A 79 -6.95 17.60 5.52
CA SER A 79 -5.78 18.46 5.68
C SER A 79 -4.52 17.97 4.96
N ILE A 80 -4.52 16.76 4.38
CA ILE A 80 -3.37 16.28 3.59
C ILE A 80 -3.20 17.17 2.36
N ASP A 81 -2.04 17.79 2.24
CA ASP A 81 -1.67 18.59 1.08
C ASP A 81 -0.86 17.74 0.09
N PHE A 82 -1.53 17.20 -0.94
CA PHE A 82 -0.89 16.36 -1.95
C PHE A 82 0.07 17.10 -2.90
N GLN A 83 0.21 18.41 -2.80
CA GLN A 83 1.26 19.15 -3.53
C GLN A 83 2.56 19.20 -2.73
N ARG A 84 2.46 19.10 -1.41
CA ARG A 84 3.59 19.11 -0.49
C ARG A 84 3.90 17.74 0.06
N ASP A 85 2.88 17.01 0.50
CA ASP A 85 3.03 15.75 1.22
C ASP A 85 2.98 14.54 0.26
N ASP A 86 3.73 13.49 0.58
CA ASP A 86 3.68 12.24 -0.16
C ASP A 86 2.87 11.18 0.56
N VAL A 87 1.99 10.54 -0.18
CA VAL A 87 1.20 9.42 0.34
C VAL A 87 1.45 8.19 -0.51
N PHE A 88 1.79 7.07 0.14
CA PHE A 88 2.03 5.79 -0.52
C PHE A 88 1.02 4.76 -0.07
N GLY A 89 0.59 3.88 -0.99
CA GLY A 89 -0.41 2.88 -0.68
C GLY A 89 -0.20 1.53 -1.34
N ILE A 90 -0.69 0.49 -0.67
CA ILE A 90 -0.74 -0.88 -1.18
C ILE A 90 -2.20 -1.28 -1.33
N PHE A 91 -2.55 -1.80 -2.51
CA PHE A 91 -3.90 -2.26 -2.84
C PHE A 91 -3.94 -3.79 -2.94
N ASN A 92 -5.02 -4.37 -2.42
CA ASN A 92 -5.30 -5.78 -2.64
C ASN A 92 -5.85 -6.03 -4.07
N ARG A 93 -6.15 -7.30 -4.40
CA ARG A 93 -6.73 -7.68 -5.70
C ARG A 93 -8.14 -7.08 -5.94
N LYS A 94 -8.85 -6.70 -4.88
CA LYS A 94 -10.16 -6.05 -4.94
C LYS A 94 -10.08 -4.52 -5.07
N LEU A 95 -8.87 -3.98 -5.15
CA LEU A 95 -8.57 -2.54 -5.15
C LEU A 95 -8.97 -1.83 -3.84
N ASP A 96 -9.02 -2.53 -2.73
CA ASP A 96 -9.10 -1.91 -1.42
C ASP A 96 -7.69 -1.50 -0.98
N LEU A 97 -7.57 -0.32 -0.40
CA LEU A 97 -6.33 0.19 0.17
C LEU A 97 -6.11 -0.51 1.52
N ILE A 98 -5.12 -1.41 1.59
CA ILE A 98 -4.86 -2.28 2.76
C ILE A 98 -3.71 -1.80 3.63
N ALA A 99 -2.86 -0.95 3.09
CA ALA A 99 -1.80 -0.27 3.84
C ALA A 99 -1.56 1.10 3.23
N VAL A 100 -1.30 2.10 4.09
CA VAL A 100 -1.02 3.47 3.68
C VAL A 100 0.09 4.06 4.53
N ALA A 101 0.98 4.80 3.90
CA ALA A 101 1.97 5.65 4.57
C ALA A 101 1.78 7.09 4.12
N HIS A 102 1.99 8.02 5.05
CA HIS A 102 2.00 9.45 4.83
C HIS A 102 3.37 9.98 5.23
N LEU A 103 3.99 10.72 4.35
CA LEU A 103 5.22 11.45 4.56
C LEU A 103 4.89 12.93 4.48
N ALA A 104 4.85 13.58 5.63
CA ALA A 104 4.52 15.00 5.76
C ALA A 104 5.81 15.82 5.85
N TYR A 105 5.95 16.82 4.99
CA TYR A 105 7.11 17.72 5.01
C TYR A 105 6.80 18.93 5.89
N ALA A 106 7.66 19.18 6.86
CA ALA A 106 7.45 20.23 7.84
C ALA A 106 7.89 21.59 7.33
N GLU A 107 6.97 22.59 7.38
CA GLU A 107 7.29 23.99 7.12
C GLU A 107 7.95 24.70 8.31
N GLN A 108 7.89 24.13 9.52
CA GLN A 108 8.23 24.82 10.77
C GLN A 108 9.12 24.05 11.73
N MET A 109 9.81 23.01 11.26
CA MET A 109 10.87 22.39 12.07
C MET A 109 12.16 23.18 11.91
N ASP A 110 13.00 23.24 12.97
CA ASP A 110 14.36 23.77 12.90
C ASP A 110 15.29 23.02 11.91
N CYS A 111 14.69 22.30 10.97
CA CYS A 111 15.33 21.46 9.98
C CYS A 111 14.66 21.70 8.61
N GLU A 112 15.32 22.44 7.72
CA GLU A 112 14.82 22.80 6.39
C GLU A 112 14.56 21.63 5.43
N ALA A 113 15.03 20.42 5.76
CA ALA A 113 14.92 19.24 4.92
C ALA A 113 14.50 18.01 5.73
N CYS A 114 13.38 18.12 6.44
CA CYS A 114 12.85 17.07 7.30
C CYS A 114 11.45 16.64 6.89
N ALA A 115 11.13 15.37 7.17
CA ALA A 115 9.80 14.82 6.97
C ALA A 115 9.36 13.95 8.14
N GLU A 116 8.07 13.94 8.44
CA GLU A 116 7.48 13.02 9.41
C GLU A 116 6.83 11.84 8.70
N PHE A 117 7.09 10.64 9.18
CA PHE A 117 6.55 9.40 8.62
C PHE A 117 5.50 8.77 9.51
N GLY A 118 4.33 8.52 8.95
CA GLY A 118 3.27 7.74 9.59
C GLY A 118 2.77 6.62 8.69
N VAL A 119 2.49 5.45 9.28
CA VAL A 119 2.02 4.28 8.52
C VAL A 119 0.90 3.55 9.26
N SER A 120 -0.03 2.96 8.50
CA SER A 120 -1.04 2.04 9.00
C SER A 120 -1.25 0.86 8.06
N VAL A 121 -1.52 -0.32 8.63
CA VAL A 121 -1.78 -1.57 7.92
C VAL A 121 -3.01 -2.21 8.52
N LEU A 122 -4.01 -2.53 7.70
CA LEU A 122 -5.23 -3.20 8.17
C LEU A 122 -4.92 -4.55 8.82
N PRO A 123 -5.65 -4.98 9.86
CA PRO A 123 -5.36 -6.19 10.61
C PRO A 123 -5.13 -7.45 9.75
N HIS A 124 -5.99 -7.67 8.76
CA HIS A 124 -5.92 -8.82 7.86
C HIS A 124 -4.72 -8.80 6.88
N ALA A 125 -4.01 -7.68 6.80
CA ALA A 125 -2.84 -7.49 5.93
C ALA A 125 -1.52 -7.40 6.70
N ARG A 126 -1.54 -7.60 8.02
CA ARG A 126 -0.35 -7.59 8.87
C ARG A 126 0.50 -8.85 8.72
N GLY A 127 1.73 -8.81 9.23
CA GLY A 127 2.66 -9.92 9.14
C GLY A 127 3.29 -10.14 7.76
N LEU A 128 2.84 -9.44 6.73
CA LEU A 128 3.32 -9.54 5.34
C LEU A 128 4.46 -8.55 5.01
N GLY A 129 4.92 -7.78 5.99
CA GLY A 129 6.02 -6.82 5.84
C GLY A 129 5.63 -5.52 5.11
N TYR A 130 4.34 -5.21 4.95
CA TYR A 130 3.88 -4.04 4.21
C TYR A 130 4.32 -2.71 4.85
N GLY A 131 4.30 -2.61 6.18
CA GLY A 131 4.79 -1.43 6.88
C GLY A 131 6.27 -1.16 6.59
N SER A 132 7.13 -2.18 6.66
CA SER A 132 8.57 -2.05 6.33
C SER A 132 8.78 -1.62 4.89
N ARG A 133 8.03 -2.20 3.94
CA ARG A 133 8.16 -1.85 2.52
C ARG A 133 7.69 -0.43 2.22
N LEU A 134 6.62 0.02 2.88
CA LEU A 134 6.18 1.42 2.78
C LEU A 134 7.22 2.37 3.35
N PHE A 135 7.88 2.01 4.46
CA PHE A 135 8.95 2.78 5.04
C PHE A 135 10.19 2.83 4.12
N GLU A 136 10.61 1.69 3.57
CA GLU A 136 11.70 1.59 2.59
C GLU A 136 11.42 2.49 1.36
N ARG A 137 10.17 2.46 0.84
CA ARG A 137 9.74 3.31 -0.29
C ARG A 137 9.76 4.80 0.07
N ALA A 138 9.23 5.18 1.23
CA ALA A 138 9.23 6.55 1.71
C ALA A 138 10.66 7.06 1.92
N THR A 139 11.54 6.26 2.53
CA THR A 139 12.96 6.58 2.74
C THR A 139 13.70 6.83 1.41
N MET A 140 13.49 5.95 0.43
CA MET A 140 14.11 6.10 -0.90
C MET A 140 13.61 7.36 -1.60
N HIS A 141 12.30 7.64 -1.53
CA HIS A 141 11.70 8.84 -2.10
C HIS A 141 12.24 10.10 -1.43
N SER A 142 12.22 10.16 -0.09
CA SER A 142 12.77 11.27 0.70
C SER A 142 14.22 11.61 0.33
N ARG A 143 15.07 10.58 0.15
CA ARG A 143 16.46 10.78 -0.29
C ARG A 143 16.53 11.46 -1.65
N ASN A 144 15.68 11.04 -2.60
CA ASN A 144 15.65 11.61 -3.95
C ASN A 144 15.12 13.05 -3.96
N GLU A 145 14.25 13.41 -3.03
CA GLU A 145 13.75 14.78 -2.83
C GLU A 145 14.69 15.65 -1.96
N GLY A 146 15.86 15.12 -1.56
CA GLY A 146 16.86 15.88 -0.80
C GLY A 146 16.56 15.98 0.70
N VAL A 147 15.61 15.21 1.23
CA VAL A 147 15.34 15.13 2.67
C VAL A 147 16.56 14.55 3.38
N GLN A 148 16.97 15.19 4.47
CA GLN A 148 18.13 14.80 5.26
C GLN A 148 17.74 13.96 6.48
N MET A 149 16.50 14.10 6.99
CA MET A 149 16.04 13.40 8.18
C MET A 149 14.56 13.04 8.12
N ILE A 150 14.24 11.82 8.50
CA ILE A 150 12.87 11.36 8.72
C ILE A 150 12.64 11.21 10.22
N PHE A 151 11.59 11.85 10.71
CA PHE A 151 11.07 11.71 12.07
C PHE A 151 9.95 10.69 12.10
N ILE A 152 9.89 9.93 13.19
CA ILE A 152 8.83 8.95 13.43
C ILE A 152 8.41 9.14 14.89
N HIS A 153 7.22 9.70 15.08
CA HIS A 153 6.61 9.77 16.39
C HIS A 153 5.75 8.52 16.62
N ALA A 154 5.99 7.80 17.69
CA ALA A 154 5.27 6.59 18.01
C ALA A 154 5.11 6.42 19.52
N LEU A 155 4.02 5.80 19.94
CA LEU A 155 3.90 5.36 21.33
C LEU A 155 4.95 4.28 21.64
N SER A 156 5.51 4.29 22.85
CA SER A 156 6.55 3.33 23.29
C SER A 156 6.05 1.86 23.23
N GLU A 157 4.74 1.64 23.26
CA GLU A 157 4.11 0.35 23.09
C GLU A 157 3.89 -0.06 21.61
N ASN A 158 4.10 0.83 20.65
CA ASN A 158 4.02 0.52 19.22
C ASN A 158 5.27 -0.25 18.75
N THR A 159 5.43 -1.46 19.26
CA THR A 159 6.60 -2.30 19.00
C THR A 159 6.83 -2.57 17.52
N ALA A 160 5.75 -2.63 16.73
CA ALA A 160 5.83 -2.84 15.28
C ALA A 160 6.51 -1.64 14.58
N MET A 161 6.11 -0.41 14.90
CA MET A 161 6.71 0.79 14.32
C MET A 161 8.15 0.96 14.77
N LEU A 162 8.42 0.77 16.06
CA LEU A 162 9.78 0.84 16.60
C LEU A 162 10.71 -0.23 16.01
N ALA A 163 10.20 -1.42 15.69
CA ALA A 163 10.95 -2.46 14.99
C ALA A 163 11.32 -2.05 13.56
N ILE A 164 10.38 -1.40 12.84
CA ILE A 164 10.64 -0.85 11.50
C ILE A 164 11.74 0.21 11.57
N ALA A 165 11.64 1.16 12.49
CA ALA A 165 12.61 2.23 12.69
C ALA A 165 14.01 1.68 13.01
N ARG A 166 14.12 0.75 13.99
CA ARG A 166 15.41 0.11 14.34
C ARG A 166 16.04 -0.62 13.17
N LYS A 167 15.23 -1.38 12.42
CA LYS A 167 15.73 -2.14 11.26
C LYS A 167 16.32 -1.21 10.19
N ALA A 168 15.79 -0.01 10.07
CA ALA A 168 16.29 1.01 9.14
C ALA A 168 17.51 1.79 9.67
N GLY A 169 17.94 1.54 10.91
CA GLY A 169 19.06 2.24 11.53
C GLY A 169 18.71 3.58 12.18
N ALA A 170 17.41 3.82 12.46
CA ALA A 170 17.00 5.03 13.16
C ALA A 170 17.48 5.02 14.62
N ILE A 171 17.86 6.20 15.11
CA ILE A 171 18.18 6.45 16.52
C ILE A 171 16.86 6.65 17.26
N LEU A 172 16.63 5.86 18.33
CA LEU A 172 15.42 5.93 19.13
C LEU A 172 15.69 6.68 20.43
N GLN A 173 14.84 7.66 20.71
CA GLN A 173 14.78 8.35 22.01
C GLN A 173 13.43 8.04 22.65
N ARG A 174 13.42 7.66 23.91
CA ARG A 174 12.21 7.41 24.69
C ARG A 174 11.98 8.53 25.67
N ASP A 175 10.74 9.01 25.70
CA ASP A 175 10.26 9.95 26.70
C ASP A 175 8.91 9.45 27.24
N GLY A 176 8.98 8.74 28.36
CA GLY A 176 7.79 8.14 29.01
C GLY A 176 7.02 7.18 28.12
N SER A 177 5.76 7.54 27.82
CA SER A 177 4.84 6.78 26.95
C SER A 177 5.10 6.97 25.48
N GLU A 178 5.90 7.97 25.09
CA GLU A 178 6.23 8.30 23.71
C GLU A 178 7.63 7.89 23.34
N SER A 179 7.86 7.63 22.09
CA SER A 179 9.16 7.35 21.51
C SER A 179 9.29 8.10 20.21
N GLU A 180 10.40 8.78 20.07
CA GLU A 180 10.76 9.46 18.83
C GLU A 180 11.94 8.70 18.19
N ALA A 181 11.84 8.47 16.89
CA ALA A 181 12.91 7.88 16.12
C ALA A 181 13.36 8.84 15.02
N HIS A 182 14.66 9.01 14.89
CA HIS A 182 15.29 9.89 13.91
C HIS A 182 16.12 9.05 12.95
N LEU A 183 15.77 9.09 11.66
CA LEU A 183 16.54 8.44 10.61
C LEU A 183 17.24 9.49 9.76
N ARG A 184 18.57 9.59 9.90
CA ARG A 184 19.37 10.43 9.01
C ARG A 184 19.55 9.75 7.67
N LEU A 185 19.28 10.48 6.57
CA LEU A 185 19.38 9.98 5.22
C LEU A 185 20.74 10.36 4.60
N ALA A 186 21.37 9.40 3.93
CA ALA A 186 22.50 9.71 3.05
C ALA A 186 21.96 10.37 1.77
N PRO A 187 22.74 11.26 1.12
CA PRO A 187 22.36 11.85 -0.16
C PRO A 187 21.96 10.80 -1.20
N ALA A 188 21.07 11.18 -2.12
CA ALA A 188 20.66 10.32 -3.22
C ALA A 188 21.84 9.97 -4.13
N ASP A 189 21.89 8.73 -4.57
CA ASP A 189 22.79 8.25 -5.61
C ASP A 189 22.02 7.85 -6.86
N LEU A 190 22.72 7.65 -7.98
CA LEU A 190 22.11 7.26 -9.25
C LEU A 190 21.32 5.95 -9.15
N SER A 191 21.74 5.03 -8.27
CA SER A 191 21.07 3.74 -8.09
C SER A 191 19.73 3.90 -7.39
N SER A 192 19.61 4.80 -6.41
CA SER A 192 18.34 5.09 -5.71
C SER A 192 17.32 5.78 -6.63
N GLN A 193 17.79 6.67 -7.53
CA GLN A 193 16.92 7.33 -8.50
C GLN A 193 16.37 6.34 -9.53
N LEU A 194 17.21 5.50 -10.11
CA LEU A 194 16.78 4.47 -11.06
C LEU A 194 15.83 3.44 -10.41
N GLY A 195 16.12 3.02 -9.16
CA GLY A 195 15.25 2.12 -8.40
C GLY A 195 13.85 2.69 -8.19
N SER A 196 13.73 3.97 -7.85
CA SER A 196 12.43 4.63 -7.64
C SER A 196 11.59 4.72 -8.91
N LEU A 197 12.22 4.96 -10.06
CA LEU A 197 11.54 5.00 -11.36
C LEU A 197 10.99 3.61 -11.75
N LEU A 198 11.79 2.56 -11.58
CA LEU A 198 11.37 1.19 -11.87
C LEU A 198 10.22 0.74 -10.98
N ASP A 199 10.29 1.00 -9.67
CA ASP A 199 9.21 0.68 -8.73
C ASP A 199 7.91 1.39 -9.07
N SER A 200 7.98 2.66 -9.47
CA SER A 200 6.81 3.45 -9.86
C SER A 200 6.14 2.89 -11.12
N GLN A 201 6.93 2.48 -12.13
CA GLN A 201 6.42 1.87 -13.35
C GLN A 201 5.76 0.51 -13.10
N LEU A 202 6.38 -0.35 -12.30
CA LEU A 202 5.82 -1.65 -11.91
C LEU A 202 4.51 -1.49 -11.14
N ALA A 203 4.46 -0.56 -10.18
CA ALA A 203 3.25 -0.30 -9.39
C ALA A 203 2.10 0.23 -10.26
N HIS A 204 2.39 1.07 -11.24
CA HIS A 204 1.38 1.59 -12.16
C HIS A 204 0.80 0.48 -13.04
N SER A 205 1.66 -0.35 -13.63
CA SER A 205 1.25 -1.48 -14.47
C SER A 205 0.41 -2.50 -13.70
N ASP A 206 0.81 -2.90 -12.50
CA ASP A 206 0.06 -3.82 -11.65
C ASP A 206 -1.35 -3.28 -11.31
N TYR A 207 -1.45 -2.00 -11.02
CA TYR A 207 -2.75 -1.39 -10.73
C TYR A 207 -3.67 -1.36 -11.96
N GLN A 208 -3.17 -1.03 -13.14
CA GLN A 208 -3.96 -1.03 -14.38
C GLN A 208 -4.48 -2.43 -14.67
N LEU A 209 -3.64 -3.46 -14.50
CA LEU A 209 -4.08 -4.86 -14.65
C LEU A 209 -5.19 -5.22 -13.64
N LYS A 210 -5.06 -4.79 -12.38
CA LYS A 210 -6.11 -5.01 -11.36
C LYS A 210 -7.42 -4.29 -11.69
N VAL A 211 -7.35 -3.07 -12.23
CA VAL A 211 -8.54 -2.31 -12.67
C VAL A 211 -9.24 -3.05 -13.81
N GLN A 212 -8.50 -3.47 -14.84
CA GLN A 212 -9.06 -4.19 -15.98
C GLN A 212 -9.67 -5.54 -15.55
N ALA A 213 -8.98 -6.30 -14.72
CA ALA A 213 -9.50 -7.56 -14.19
C ALA A 213 -10.81 -7.34 -13.41
N ARG A 214 -10.89 -6.30 -12.56
CA ARG A 214 -12.11 -5.98 -11.82
C ARG A 214 -13.26 -5.58 -12.73
N GLN A 215 -13.02 -4.79 -13.76
CA GLN A 215 -14.03 -4.41 -14.74
C GLN A 215 -14.56 -5.63 -15.50
N PHE A 216 -13.66 -6.51 -15.93
CA PHE A 216 -14.01 -7.76 -16.60
C PHE A 216 -14.88 -8.68 -15.71
N TRP A 217 -14.54 -8.86 -14.45
CA TRP A 217 -15.35 -9.66 -13.53
C TRP A 217 -16.72 -9.04 -13.26
N ARG A 218 -16.82 -7.71 -13.15
CA ARG A 218 -18.12 -7.02 -13.02
C ARG A 218 -18.99 -7.21 -14.27
N PHE A 219 -18.39 -7.12 -15.45
CA PHE A 219 -19.10 -7.39 -16.71
C PHE A 219 -19.61 -8.84 -16.76
N LEU A 220 -18.78 -9.83 -16.43
CA LEU A 220 -19.19 -11.24 -16.40
C LEU A 220 -20.33 -11.47 -15.38
N SER A 221 -20.27 -10.86 -14.22
CA SER A 221 -21.34 -10.96 -13.21
C SER A 221 -22.66 -10.40 -13.73
N ALA A 222 -22.64 -9.23 -14.36
CA ALA A 222 -23.83 -8.62 -14.96
C ALA A 222 -24.44 -9.48 -16.07
N VAL A 223 -23.60 -10.05 -16.95
CA VAL A 223 -24.07 -10.97 -18.00
C VAL A 223 -24.70 -12.23 -17.39
N GLN A 224 -24.13 -12.76 -16.31
CA GLN A 224 -24.66 -13.93 -15.64
C GLN A 224 -25.99 -13.67 -14.93
N GLU A 225 -26.16 -12.48 -14.35
CA GLU A 225 -27.40 -12.02 -13.72
C GLU A 225 -28.52 -11.86 -14.76
N VAL A 226 -28.23 -11.23 -15.91
CA VAL A 226 -29.17 -11.10 -17.03
C VAL A 226 -29.61 -12.48 -17.55
N ARG A 227 -28.66 -13.40 -17.72
CA ARG A 227 -28.95 -14.78 -18.17
C ARG A 227 -29.84 -15.52 -17.18
N ASN A 228 -29.56 -15.41 -15.88
CA ASN A 228 -30.39 -16.04 -14.86
C ASN A 228 -31.80 -15.43 -14.83
N GLY A 229 -31.93 -14.11 -14.95
CA GLY A 229 -33.21 -13.43 -15.04
C GLY A 229 -34.05 -13.88 -16.25
N VAL A 230 -33.42 -14.09 -17.41
CA VAL A 230 -34.12 -14.62 -18.62
C VAL A 230 -34.58 -16.06 -18.39
N ILE A 231 -33.78 -16.91 -17.81
CA ILE A 231 -34.15 -18.32 -17.52
C ILE A 231 -35.32 -18.38 -16.52
N ASP A 232 -35.31 -17.53 -15.49
CA ASP A 232 -36.36 -17.46 -14.48
C ASP A 232 -37.68 -16.89 -15.07
N ALA A 233 -37.57 -15.92 -15.98
CA ALA A 233 -38.73 -15.40 -16.71
C ALA A 233 -39.35 -16.48 -17.63
N GLN A 234 -38.56 -17.24 -18.34
CA GLN A 234 -39.01 -18.35 -19.18
C GLN A 234 -39.67 -19.47 -18.36
N ARG A 235 -39.15 -19.79 -17.15
CA ARG A 235 -39.77 -20.76 -16.26
C ARG A 235 -41.12 -20.33 -15.69
N ARG A 236 -41.35 -19.01 -15.52
CA ARG A 236 -42.63 -18.46 -15.04
C ARG A 236 -43.67 -18.33 -16.13
N SER A 237 -43.26 -18.30 -17.40
CA SER A 237 -44.15 -18.20 -18.57
C SER A 237 -44.42 -19.53 -19.25
N ALA A 238 -43.90 -20.65 -18.73
CA ALA A 238 -44.27 -21.99 -19.19
C ALA A 238 -45.59 -22.42 -18.54
N PRO A 239 -46.61 -22.85 -19.32
CA PRO A 239 -47.95 -23.22 -18.84
C PRO A 239 -47.92 -24.50 -17.97
#